data_f5ae19e60ac24cdea0819eeefa57e268
#
_entry.id   f5ae19e60ac24cdea0819eeefa57e268
#
_cell.length_a   1.000
_cell.length_b   1.000
_cell.length_c   1.000
_cell.angle_alpha   90.00
_cell.angle_beta   90.00
_cell.angle_gamma   90.00
#
_symmetry.space_group_name_H-M   'P 1'
#
loop_
_entity.id
_entity.type
_entity.pdbx_description
1 polymer ?
#
loop_
_entity_poly.entity_id
_entity_poly.type
_entity_poly.pdbx_seq_one_letter_code
_entity_poly.pdbx_strand_id
1 'polypeptide(L)'
;MRRKKKIKKFIPLVIAIYLLLSFFGGETEEPIDDSVYADLGTPVSESIIEDDSVNPNSNDVNLLPIDEGTYDYDYGDTDNEQIFEGYRVIFVDGGNLSGHREPNVAVDIGYGNREYWAFTNQYGQLVKVTAQEIILQDDDTEPVTSSGRYYYDEAKVPGTELSNYDEGHVIADSLGGVSNAYNITPQESTLNRHGDQAYMESTIRNAGGCTDFVAIITYPNTSTQTPSHYEYTYKINGNTIKDSFDNVNPDEVNKPIIESQVAPTETSTTTPNLASVDTNGNGKVTIAEAKAAGYKMPITRDHWLYQYMDDRDGDGKVGE
;
A
#
# COMPACT_ATOMS: atom_id res chain seq x y z
N MET A 1 -53.83 29.02 -14.27
CA MET A 1 -53.32 29.31 -12.92
C MET A 1 -52.06 28.50 -12.69
N ARG A 2 -50.85 29.06 -12.84
CA ARG A 2 -49.56 28.40 -12.61
C ARG A 2 -49.05 28.82 -11.23
N ARG A 3 -48.93 27.88 -10.29
CA ARG A 3 -48.30 28.10 -9.00
C ARG A 3 -46.77 28.05 -9.10
N LYS A 4 -46.10 29.17 -8.81
CA LYS A 4 -44.63 29.28 -8.69
C LYS A 4 -44.23 28.71 -7.32
N LYS A 5 -43.39 27.67 -7.29
CA LYS A 5 -42.69 27.18 -6.07
C LYS A 5 -41.46 28.07 -5.80
N LYS A 6 -41.43 28.67 -4.59
CA LYS A 6 -40.26 29.41 -4.08
C LYS A 6 -39.23 28.42 -3.56
N ILE A 7 -38.00 28.47 -4.11
CA ILE A 7 -36.85 27.75 -3.60
C ILE A 7 -36.23 28.64 -2.51
N LYS A 8 -36.19 28.13 -1.27
CA LYS A 8 -35.42 28.74 -0.18
C LYS A 8 -33.97 28.27 -0.28
N LYS A 9 -33.05 29.21 -0.48
CA LYS A 9 -31.62 29.00 -0.37
C LYS A 9 -31.24 28.88 1.11
N PHE A 10 -30.74 27.74 1.53
CA PHE A 10 -30.04 27.57 2.80
C PHE A 10 -28.56 27.88 2.55
N ILE A 11 -28.03 28.84 3.27
CA ILE A 11 -26.60 29.12 3.39
C ILE A 11 -26.16 28.49 4.71
N PRO A 12 -25.23 27.56 4.78
CA PRO A 12 -24.67 27.14 6.07
C PRO A 12 -23.59 28.14 6.50
N LEU A 13 -23.84 28.72 7.65
CA LEU A 13 -22.91 29.52 8.45
C LEU A 13 -21.97 28.55 9.20
N VAL A 14 -20.76 28.37 8.73
CA VAL A 14 -19.66 27.78 9.52
C VAL A 14 -18.39 28.53 9.18
N ILE A 15 -18.18 29.65 9.85
CA ILE A 15 -16.86 30.29 10.05
C ILE A 15 -16.92 30.97 11.42
N ALA A 16 -16.18 30.45 12.35
CA ALA A 16 -15.54 31.10 13.50
C ALA A 16 -15.49 30.15 14.68
N ILE A 17 -14.37 29.47 14.86
CA ILE A 17 -13.70 29.15 16.13
C ILE A 17 -12.35 28.52 15.77
N TYR A 18 -11.38 29.36 15.45
CA TYR A 18 -9.94 29.05 15.57
C TYR A 18 -9.18 30.38 15.69
N LEU A 19 -9.17 30.90 16.90
CA LEU A 19 -8.22 31.92 17.35
C LEU A 19 -8.47 32.15 18.85
N LEU A 20 -7.75 31.39 19.67
CA LEU A 20 -7.40 31.73 21.06
C LEU A 20 -6.85 30.46 21.74
N LEU A 21 -5.56 30.26 21.68
CA LEU A 21 -4.72 29.61 22.68
C LEU A 21 -3.26 29.56 22.18
N SER A 22 -2.66 30.73 22.17
CA SER A 22 -1.20 30.87 22.17
C SER A 22 -0.89 31.90 23.25
N PHE A 23 -0.58 31.43 24.46
CA PHE A 23 0.26 32.12 25.42
C PHE A 23 0.36 31.28 26.70
N PHE A 24 1.61 31.19 27.22
CA PHE A 24 2.11 30.51 28.43
C PHE A 24 2.43 29.03 28.25
N GLY A 25 3.60 28.53 28.51
CA GLY A 25 4.82 29.02 29.15
C GLY A 25 5.91 27.98 28.88
N GLY A 26 7.14 28.43 28.81
CA GLY A 26 8.32 27.57 28.74
C GLY A 26 8.65 26.97 30.09
N GLU A 27 9.20 25.75 30.08
CA GLU A 27 10.11 25.25 31.14
C GLU A 27 11.04 24.21 30.52
N THR A 28 12.24 24.50 30.52
CA THR A 28 13.59 23.94 30.68
C THR A 28 13.73 22.42 30.67
N GLU A 29 14.60 21.98 29.76
CA GLU A 29 15.25 20.66 29.74
C GLU A 29 16.19 20.50 30.93
N GLU A 30 16.17 19.31 31.57
CA GLU A 30 17.26 18.78 32.38
C GLU A 30 17.58 17.35 31.87
N PRO A 31 18.86 16.97 31.76
CA PRO A 31 19.27 15.72 31.18
C PRO A 31 19.23 14.60 32.23
N ILE A 32 18.75 13.41 31.83
CA ILE A 32 18.79 12.19 32.64
C ILE A 32 20.07 11.40 32.31
N ASP A 33 20.83 11.19 33.36
CA ASP A 33 22.09 10.52 33.54
C ASP A 33 22.05 9.03 33.10
N ASP A 34 23.02 8.68 32.26
CA ASP A 34 23.44 7.32 31.95
C ASP A 34 24.26 6.75 33.10
N SER A 35 23.70 5.89 33.93
CA SER A 35 24.46 4.86 34.60
C SER A 35 23.58 3.98 35.51
N VAL A 36 23.35 2.72 35.15
CA VAL A 36 23.52 1.54 35.99
C VAL A 36 23.40 0.26 35.11
N TYR A 37 24.52 -0.25 34.67
CA TYR A 37 24.71 -1.66 34.35
C TYR A 37 25.36 -2.37 35.54
N ALA A 38 24.75 -3.44 36.03
CA ALA A 38 25.38 -4.58 36.68
C ALA A 38 24.34 -5.68 36.78
N ASP A 39 24.45 -6.74 36.03
CA ASP A 39 25.27 -7.96 36.17
C ASP A 39 24.59 -9.09 36.97
N LEU A 40 24.75 -10.34 36.49
CA LEU A 40 24.48 -11.68 37.07
C LEU A 40 23.13 -12.29 36.58
N GLY A 41 23.10 -13.47 35.99
CA GLY A 41 24.00 -14.62 35.98
C GLY A 41 23.31 -15.78 35.23
N THR A 42 24.08 -16.67 34.75
CA THR A 42 23.89 -17.85 33.93
C THR A 42 23.00 -18.98 34.53
N PRO A 43 22.73 -20.04 33.75
CA PRO A 43 21.51 -20.82 33.76
C PRO A 43 21.58 -22.07 34.66
N VAL A 44 20.43 -22.61 35.04
CA VAL A 44 20.34 -23.95 35.64
C VAL A 44 19.31 -24.79 34.88
N SER A 45 19.77 -25.95 34.52
CA SER A 45 19.14 -27.06 33.82
C SER A 45 18.10 -27.83 34.65
N GLU A 46 17.17 -28.46 33.91
CA GLU A 46 16.50 -29.74 34.14
C GLU A 46 15.85 -30.07 35.51
N SER A 47 14.53 -30.38 35.46
CA SER A 47 14.10 -31.75 35.79
C SER A 47 12.62 -31.99 35.44
N ILE A 48 12.41 -33.10 34.78
CA ILE A 48 11.15 -33.78 34.49
C ILE A 48 10.58 -34.33 35.80
N ILE A 49 9.28 -34.13 36.06
CA ILE A 49 8.47 -35.04 36.87
C ILE A 49 7.07 -35.10 36.27
N GLU A 50 6.71 -36.29 35.77
CA GLU A 50 5.34 -36.74 35.55
C GLU A 50 4.66 -36.96 36.91
N ASP A 51 3.41 -36.60 37.09
CA ASP A 51 2.45 -37.46 37.81
C ASP A 51 0.99 -37.09 37.50
N ASP A 52 0.22 -38.14 37.27
CA ASP A 52 -1.21 -38.24 37.10
C ASP A 52 -1.98 -37.81 38.35
N SER A 53 -3.13 -37.10 38.19
CA SER A 53 -4.38 -37.55 38.81
C SER A 53 -5.55 -36.59 38.49
N VAL A 54 -6.58 -37.18 37.93
CA VAL A 54 -7.91 -36.68 37.66
C VAL A 54 -8.66 -36.38 38.98
N ASN A 55 -9.37 -35.25 39.05
CA ASN A 55 -10.70 -35.22 39.71
C ASN A 55 -11.57 -34.06 39.24
N PRO A 56 -12.83 -34.31 38.92
CA PRO A 56 -13.80 -33.30 38.41
C PRO A 56 -14.67 -32.79 39.56
N ASN A 57 -14.93 -31.49 39.56
CA ASN A 57 -16.11 -30.76 40.05
C ASN A 57 -15.77 -29.46 40.78
N SER A 58 -16.12 -28.34 40.20
CA SER A 58 -17.07 -27.40 40.82
C SER A 58 -17.20 -26.14 39.97
N ASN A 59 -18.42 -25.86 39.70
CA ASN A 59 -19.19 -24.78 39.12
C ASN A 59 -18.73 -23.32 39.33
N ASP A 60 -19.18 -22.54 38.33
CA ASP A 60 -19.57 -21.16 38.35
C ASP A 60 -18.50 -20.07 38.22
N VAL A 61 -18.26 -19.68 36.96
CA VAL A 61 -18.18 -18.27 36.61
C VAL A 61 -19.00 -18.03 35.34
N ASN A 62 -20.03 -17.25 35.50
CA ASN A 62 -20.98 -16.81 34.50
C ASN A 62 -20.28 -15.80 33.56
N LEU A 63 -19.76 -16.26 32.44
CA LEU A 63 -19.31 -15.41 31.33
C LEU A 63 -20.44 -15.33 30.32
N LEU A 64 -20.92 -14.11 30.08
CA LEU A 64 -21.86 -13.78 29.04
C LEU A 64 -21.34 -14.27 27.69
N PRO A 65 -22.18 -14.81 26.80
CA PRO A 65 -21.74 -15.28 25.50
C PRO A 65 -21.33 -14.09 24.64
N ILE A 66 -20.07 -14.08 24.21
CA ILE A 66 -19.63 -13.34 23.03
C ILE A 66 -20.30 -14.07 21.87
N ASP A 67 -21.16 -13.39 21.16
CA ASP A 67 -21.76 -13.87 19.90
C ASP A 67 -20.62 -13.96 18.86
N GLU A 68 -19.92 -15.08 18.86
CA GLU A 68 -19.07 -15.48 17.76
C GLU A 68 -20.03 -15.93 16.66
N GLY A 69 -20.32 -15.03 15.73
CA GLY A 69 -20.92 -15.39 14.45
C GLY A 69 -19.98 -16.39 13.76
N THR A 70 -20.12 -17.66 14.15
CA THR A 70 -19.54 -18.78 13.39
C THR A 70 -20.21 -18.78 12.04
N TYR A 71 -19.56 -18.19 11.05
CA TYR A 71 -19.78 -18.55 9.66
C TYR A 71 -19.27 -19.99 9.52
N ASP A 72 -20.19 -20.93 9.65
CA ASP A 72 -19.99 -22.34 9.39
C ASP A 72 -19.78 -22.47 7.86
N TYR A 73 -18.55 -22.30 7.41
CA TYR A 73 -18.19 -22.72 6.06
C TYR A 73 -18.12 -24.23 6.09
N ASP A 74 -19.21 -24.84 5.61
CA ASP A 74 -19.30 -26.26 5.32
C ASP A 74 -18.14 -26.65 4.39
N TYR A 75 -17.09 -27.26 4.95
CA TYR A 75 -16.04 -27.95 4.20
C TYR A 75 -16.62 -29.25 3.64
N GLY A 76 -17.65 -29.09 2.81
CA GLY A 76 -18.29 -30.17 2.08
C GLY A 76 -17.42 -30.62 0.92
N ASP A 77 -17.00 -31.86 1.00
CA ASP A 77 -16.59 -32.73 -0.09
C ASP A 77 -15.29 -32.33 -0.84
N THR A 78 -14.21 -33.06 -0.54
CA THR A 78 -12.87 -32.91 -1.12
C THR A 78 -12.77 -33.24 -2.63
N ASP A 79 -13.88 -33.48 -3.31
CA ASP A 79 -13.93 -33.85 -4.74
C ASP A 79 -14.34 -32.67 -5.67
N ASN A 80 -14.62 -31.49 -5.12
CA ASN A 80 -15.03 -30.33 -5.93
C ASN A 80 -14.06 -29.14 -5.68
N GLU A 81 -12.81 -29.25 -6.14
CA GLU A 81 -11.90 -28.10 -6.14
C GLU A 81 -12.54 -26.96 -6.94
N GLN A 82 -12.79 -25.84 -6.30
CA GLN A 82 -13.26 -24.63 -6.98
C GLN A 82 -12.15 -24.10 -7.89
N ILE A 83 -12.44 -24.03 -9.19
CA ILE A 83 -11.50 -23.52 -10.20
C ILE A 83 -11.97 -22.15 -10.67
N PHE A 84 -11.07 -21.16 -10.64
CA PHE A 84 -11.29 -19.83 -11.18
C PHE A 84 -10.18 -19.46 -12.17
N GLU A 85 -10.55 -19.14 -13.40
CA GLU A 85 -9.60 -18.88 -14.50
C GLU A 85 -8.51 -19.98 -14.68
N GLY A 86 -8.81 -21.23 -14.32
CA GLY A 86 -7.87 -22.35 -14.39
C GLY A 86 -6.97 -22.54 -13.17
N TYR A 87 -7.13 -21.70 -12.16
CA TYR A 87 -6.42 -21.79 -10.88
C TYR A 87 -7.29 -22.45 -9.82
N ARG A 88 -6.68 -23.23 -8.94
CA ARG A 88 -7.34 -23.74 -7.73
C ARG A 88 -7.62 -22.58 -6.78
N VAL A 89 -8.87 -22.41 -6.38
CA VAL A 89 -9.24 -21.39 -5.39
C VAL A 89 -8.90 -21.88 -3.99
N ILE A 90 -8.25 -21.06 -3.20
CA ILE A 90 -8.06 -21.29 -1.76
C ILE A 90 -8.55 -20.08 -0.97
N PHE A 91 -8.99 -20.34 0.26
CA PHE A 91 -9.32 -19.29 1.21
C PHE A 91 -8.10 -18.96 2.07
N VAL A 92 -7.82 -17.67 2.24
CA VAL A 92 -6.79 -17.16 3.16
C VAL A 92 -7.39 -15.98 3.92
N ASP A 93 -7.32 -16.05 5.25
CA ASP A 93 -7.77 -14.94 6.10
C ASP A 93 -7.06 -13.63 5.72
N GLY A 94 -7.80 -12.52 5.64
CA GLY A 94 -7.29 -11.23 5.19
C GLY A 94 -6.19 -10.64 6.08
N GLY A 95 -6.19 -10.99 7.38
CA GLY A 95 -5.18 -10.61 8.36
C GLY A 95 -4.09 -11.66 8.60
N ASN A 96 -3.99 -12.70 7.78
CA ASN A 96 -2.97 -13.73 7.93
C ASN A 96 -1.56 -13.15 7.69
N LEU A 97 -0.72 -13.16 8.72
CA LEU A 97 0.63 -12.59 8.71
C LEU A 97 1.70 -13.50 8.07
N SER A 98 1.36 -14.73 7.69
CA SER A 98 2.29 -15.62 6.99
C SER A 98 2.70 -15.02 5.67
N GLY A 99 4.00 -14.92 5.40
CA GLY A 99 4.55 -14.49 4.12
C GLY A 99 4.57 -15.57 3.05
N HIS A 100 4.11 -16.79 3.38
CA HIS A 100 4.08 -17.92 2.45
C HIS A 100 2.88 -17.83 1.50
N ARG A 101 3.12 -18.15 0.21
CA ARG A 101 2.09 -18.30 -0.82
C ARG A 101 2.16 -19.70 -1.43
N GLU A 102 1.01 -20.32 -1.61
CA GLU A 102 0.92 -21.54 -2.39
C GLU A 102 1.08 -21.26 -3.89
N PRO A 103 1.68 -22.20 -4.65
CA PRO A 103 1.79 -22.05 -6.09
C PRO A 103 0.48 -22.40 -6.82
N ASN A 104 0.27 -21.75 -7.98
CA ASN A 104 -0.85 -21.99 -8.92
C ASN A 104 -2.23 -21.91 -8.26
N VAL A 105 -2.46 -20.90 -7.43
CA VAL A 105 -3.74 -20.65 -6.75
C VAL A 105 -4.32 -19.30 -7.10
N ALA A 106 -5.65 -19.18 -6.94
CA ALA A 106 -6.40 -17.94 -6.90
C ALA A 106 -6.89 -17.71 -5.46
N VAL A 107 -6.76 -16.47 -4.97
CA VAL A 107 -7.18 -16.06 -3.62
C VAL A 107 -7.97 -14.76 -3.73
N ASP A 108 -9.12 -14.70 -3.06
CA ASP A 108 -9.82 -13.43 -2.89
C ASP A 108 -9.11 -12.58 -1.83
N ILE A 109 -8.72 -11.38 -2.21
CA ILE A 109 -8.01 -10.39 -1.38
C ILE A 109 -8.84 -9.12 -1.15
N GLY A 110 -10.14 -9.16 -1.44
CA GLY A 110 -11.08 -8.09 -1.17
C GLY A 110 -11.59 -8.14 0.28
N TYR A 111 -11.69 -6.99 0.94
CA TYR A 111 -12.30 -6.91 2.26
C TYR A 111 -13.84 -6.94 2.16
N GLY A 112 -14.48 -7.74 3.02
CA GLY A 112 -15.94 -7.84 3.09
C GLY A 112 -16.56 -8.51 1.86
N ASN A 113 -17.38 -7.80 1.11
CA ASN A 113 -18.06 -8.33 -0.09
C ASN A 113 -17.35 -7.93 -1.39
N ARG A 114 -16.12 -7.45 -1.34
CA ARG A 114 -15.32 -7.12 -2.51
C ARG A 114 -14.70 -8.38 -3.08
N GLU A 115 -14.76 -8.55 -4.39
CA GLU A 115 -14.19 -9.69 -5.10
C GLU A 115 -12.93 -9.25 -5.86
N TYR A 116 -11.78 -9.36 -5.19
CA TYR A 116 -10.46 -9.00 -5.74
C TYR A 116 -9.59 -10.26 -5.81
N TRP A 117 -9.24 -10.69 -7.00
CA TRP A 117 -8.59 -11.96 -7.21
C TRP A 117 -7.10 -11.83 -7.45
N ALA A 118 -6.31 -12.49 -6.61
CA ALA A 118 -4.87 -12.61 -6.70
C ALA A 118 -4.47 -13.99 -7.21
N PHE A 119 -3.49 -14.04 -8.12
CA PHE A 119 -3.06 -15.27 -8.78
C PHE A 119 -1.57 -15.49 -8.61
N THR A 120 -1.17 -16.70 -8.22
CA THR A 120 0.23 -17.08 -8.09
C THR A 120 0.68 -18.00 -9.23
N ASN A 121 1.96 -17.92 -9.59
CA ASN A 121 2.58 -18.86 -10.53
C ASN A 121 3.07 -20.14 -9.81
N GLN A 122 3.68 -21.06 -10.57
CA GLN A 122 4.25 -22.31 -10.06
C GLN A 122 5.36 -22.13 -8.99
N TYR A 123 5.87 -20.92 -8.78
CA TYR A 123 6.91 -20.58 -7.79
C TYR A 123 6.33 -19.84 -6.58
N GLY A 124 5.00 -19.74 -6.48
CA GLY A 124 4.33 -18.98 -5.43
C GLY A 124 4.50 -17.46 -5.54
N GLN A 125 4.99 -16.96 -6.67
CA GLN A 125 5.08 -15.52 -6.92
C GLN A 125 3.71 -14.97 -7.31
N LEU A 126 3.31 -13.85 -6.73
CA LEU A 126 2.09 -13.13 -7.07
C LEU A 126 2.27 -12.45 -8.43
N VAL A 127 1.61 -12.96 -9.48
CA VAL A 127 1.85 -12.51 -10.86
C VAL A 127 0.72 -11.67 -11.45
N LYS A 128 -0.48 -11.77 -10.88
CA LYS A 128 -1.65 -11.05 -11.39
C LYS A 128 -2.61 -10.75 -10.25
N VAL A 129 -3.22 -9.56 -10.29
CA VAL A 129 -4.38 -9.21 -9.45
C VAL A 129 -5.45 -8.59 -10.35
N THR A 130 -6.72 -8.95 -10.12
CA THR A 130 -7.85 -8.40 -10.89
C THR A 130 -9.00 -8.02 -9.97
N ALA A 131 -9.72 -6.96 -10.33
CA ALA A 131 -11.02 -6.62 -9.78
C ALA A 131 -11.91 -6.02 -10.87
N GLN A 132 -13.18 -6.43 -10.92
CA GLN A 132 -14.13 -5.80 -11.84
C GLN A 132 -14.42 -4.36 -11.46
N GLU A 133 -14.49 -4.09 -10.16
CA GLU A 133 -14.72 -2.76 -9.58
C GLU A 133 -13.89 -2.62 -8.32
N ILE A 134 -13.16 -1.53 -8.18
CA ILE A 134 -12.50 -1.12 -6.93
C ILE A 134 -13.48 -0.25 -6.16
N ILE A 135 -13.90 -0.76 -4.99
CA ILE A 135 -14.81 -0.11 -4.06
C ILE A 135 -14.00 0.40 -2.87
N LEU A 136 -14.01 1.71 -2.66
CA LEU A 136 -13.24 2.34 -1.60
C LEU A 136 -13.63 1.82 -0.21
N GLN A 137 -12.70 1.87 0.72
CA GLN A 137 -12.94 1.68 2.15
C GLN A 137 -13.95 2.72 2.64
N ASP A 138 -14.88 2.30 3.49
CA ASP A 138 -15.86 3.17 4.16
C ASP A 138 -15.59 3.21 5.66
N ASP A 139 -14.80 4.18 6.09
CA ASP A 139 -14.39 4.35 7.49
C ASP A 139 -15.57 4.61 8.45
N ASP A 140 -16.74 5.00 7.93
CA ASP A 140 -17.92 5.25 8.73
C ASP A 140 -18.68 3.96 9.08
N THR A 141 -18.57 2.92 8.26
CA THR A 141 -19.36 1.68 8.40
C THR A 141 -18.51 0.42 8.52
N GLU A 142 -17.26 0.43 8.09
CA GLU A 142 -16.35 -0.71 8.16
C GLU A 142 -15.47 -0.62 9.41
N PRO A 143 -15.13 -1.75 10.06
CA PRO A 143 -14.23 -1.75 11.22
C PRO A 143 -12.80 -1.48 10.77
N VAL A 144 -12.29 -0.29 11.06
CA VAL A 144 -10.90 0.09 10.79
C VAL A 144 -10.15 0.40 12.09
N THR A 145 -8.85 0.20 12.06
CA THR A 145 -7.93 0.58 13.14
C THR A 145 -7.82 2.11 13.24
N SER A 146 -7.18 2.62 14.29
CA SER A 146 -6.94 4.06 14.46
C SER A 146 -6.07 4.67 13.35
N SER A 147 -5.37 3.84 12.57
CA SER A 147 -4.59 4.26 11.40
C SER A 147 -5.37 4.19 10.08
N GLY A 148 -6.68 3.89 10.13
CA GLY A 148 -7.52 3.77 8.93
C GLY A 148 -7.30 2.48 8.14
N ARG A 149 -6.76 1.42 8.76
CA ARG A 149 -6.44 0.14 8.13
C ARG A 149 -7.38 -0.95 8.65
N TYR A 150 -7.65 -1.97 7.83
CA TYR A 150 -8.45 -3.11 8.29
C TYR A 150 -7.71 -3.96 9.32
N TYR A 151 -6.38 -4.10 9.19
CA TYR A 151 -5.55 -4.94 10.04
C TYR A 151 -4.41 -4.12 10.66
N TYR A 152 -3.91 -4.56 11.82
CA TYR A 152 -2.83 -3.88 12.55
C TYR A 152 -1.44 -4.11 11.94
N ASP A 153 -1.26 -5.18 11.18
CA ASP A 153 0.02 -5.56 10.58
C ASP A 153 -0.20 -6.26 9.24
N GLU A 154 0.84 -6.40 8.44
CA GLU A 154 0.84 -7.02 7.13
C GLU A 154 1.64 -8.32 7.13
N ALA A 155 1.32 -9.20 6.15
CA ALA A 155 2.06 -10.43 5.93
C ALA A 155 3.54 -10.17 5.60
N LYS A 156 4.43 -10.93 6.22
CA LYS A 156 5.88 -10.78 6.08
C LYS A 156 6.40 -11.63 4.90
N VAL A 157 6.11 -11.17 3.70
CA VAL A 157 6.60 -11.81 2.46
C VAL A 157 8.13 -11.68 2.38
N PRO A 158 8.89 -12.75 2.04
CA PRO A 158 10.35 -12.66 1.94
C PRO A 158 10.82 -11.51 1.06
N GLY A 159 11.66 -10.65 1.61
CA GLY A 159 12.15 -9.40 1.00
C GLY A 159 11.64 -8.14 1.67
N THR A 160 10.51 -8.19 2.41
CA THR A 160 10.00 -7.04 3.17
C THR A 160 10.84 -6.73 4.43
N GLU A 161 11.69 -7.66 4.86
CA GLU A 161 12.64 -7.47 5.96
C GLU A 161 13.82 -6.55 5.61
N LEU A 162 13.99 -6.21 4.34
CA LEU A 162 15.06 -5.31 3.90
C LEU A 162 14.66 -3.86 4.20
N SER A 163 15.60 -3.08 4.73
CA SER A 163 15.35 -1.73 5.26
C SER A 163 14.85 -0.69 4.25
N ASN A 164 14.98 -0.97 2.97
CA ASN A 164 14.53 -0.12 1.86
C ASN A 164 13.27 -0.65 1.16
N TYR A 165 12.63 -1.66 1.74
CA TYR A 165 11.38 -2.21 1.24
C TYR A 165 10.29 -2.15 2.32
N ASP A 166 9.07 -1.94 1.86
CA ASP A 166 7.85 -2.01 2.66
C ASP A 166 7.05 -3.27 2.31
N GLU A 167 6.09 -3.62 3.18
CA GLU A 167 4.99 -4.51 2.86
C GLU A 167 4.01 -3.76 1.93
N GLY A 168 4.36 -3.65 0.65
CA GLY A 168 3.59 -2.91 -0.34
C GLY A 168 2.33 -3.66 -0.76
N HIS A 169 1.17 -3.02 -0.61
CA HIS A 169 -0.10 -3.56 -1.09
C HIS A 169 -0.23 -3.42 -2.61
N VAL A 170 -0.72 -4.45 -3.28
CA VAL A 170 -1.11 -4.34 -4.69
C VAL A 170 -2.42 -3.57 -4.82
N ILE A 171 -3.37 -3.83 -3.91
CA ILE A 171 -4.58 -3.02 -3.70
C ILE A 171 -4.55 -2.51 -2.26
N ALA A 172 -4.42 -1.21 -2.06
CA ALA A 172 -4.33 -0.58 -0.74
C ALA A 172 -5.58 -0.84 0.14
N ASP A 173 -5.42 -0.78 1.48
CA ASP A 173 -6.56 -0.81 2.42
C ASP A 173 -7.65 0.20 2.02
N SER A 174 -7.26 1.44 1.73
CA SER A 174 -8.18 2.50 1.31
C SER A 174 -8.94 2.20 0.00
N LEU A 175 -8.48 1.23 -0.76
CA LEU A 175 -9.12 0.70 -1.96
C LEU A 175 -9.83 -0.65 -1.68
N GLY A 176 -9.91 -1.07 -0.42
CA GLY A 176 -10.60 -2.28 0.00
C GLY A 176 -9.78 -3.56 -0.06
N GLY A 177 -8.46 -3.49 -0.20
CA GLY A 177 -7.57 -4.66 -0.15
C GLY A 177 -7.27 -5.14 1.26
N VAL A 178 -6.94 -6.42 1.43
CA VAL A 178 -6.55 -7.03 2.71
C VAL A 178 -5.03 -7.11 2.89
N SER A 179 -4.56 -7.51 4.09
CA SER A 179 -3.13 -7.47 4.47
C SER A 179 -2.42 -8.84 4.40
N ASN A 180 -3.02 -9.87 3.79
CA ASN A 180 -2.39 -11.18 3.66
C ASN A 180 -1.33 -11.23 2.54
N ALA A 181 -0.53 -12.29 2.50
CA ALA A 181 0.58 -12.43 1.55
C ALA A 181 0.18 -12.33 0.06
N TYR A 182 -1.08 -12.60 -0.29
CA TYR A 182 -1.55 -12.57 -1.67
C TYR A 182 -1.89 -11.16 -2.16
N ASN A 183 -1.86 -10.15 -1.26
CA ASN A 183 -1.95 -8.74 -1.60
C ASN A 183 -0.66 -7.95 -1.31
N ILE A 184 0.30 -8.56 -0.59
CA ILE A 184 1.54 -7.89 -0.17
C ILE A 184 2.70 -8.30 -1.06
N THR A 185 3.52 -7.35 -1.46
CA THR A 185 4.82 -7.58 -2.13
C THR A 185 5.90 -6.72 -1.49
N PRO A 186 7.18 -7.18 -1.45
CA PRO A 186 8.29 -6.29 -1.12
C PRO A 186 8.36 -5.16 -2.16
N GLN A 187 8.05 -3.93 -1.74
CA GLN A 187 8.03 -2.77 -2.60
C GLN A 187 8.99 -1.71 -2.07
N GLU A 188 9.77 -1.09 -2.97
CA GLU A 188 10.71 -0.04 -2.59
C GLU A 188 9.97 1.09 -1.85
N SER A 189 10.51 1.52 -0.70
CA SER A 189 9.78 2.35 0.26
C SER A 189 9.38 3.73 -0.28
N THR A 190 10.25 4.37 -1.08
CA THR A 190 9.93 5.68 -1.68
C THR A 190 8.88 5.54 -2.77
N LEU A 191 8.98 4.49 -3.60
CA LEU A 191 8.00 4.15 -4.62
C LEU A 191 6.61 3.89 -3.98
N ASN A 192 6.59 3.10 -2.89
CA ASN A 192 5.37 2.72 -2.20
C ASN A 192 4.67 3.90 -1.53
N ARG A 193 5.43 4.72 -0.78
CA ARG A 193 4.86 5.78 0.06
C ARG A 193 4.61 7.09 -0.67
N HIS A 194 5.42 7.39 -1.68
CA HIS A 194 5.48 8.72 -2.31
C HIS A 194 5.66 8.65 -3.83
N GLY A 195 5.80 7.47 -4.41
CA GLY A 195 6.09 7.30 -5.82
C GLY A 195 4.88 6.98 -6.68
N ASP A 196 5.15 6.33 -7.80
CA ASP A 196 4.13 5.97 -8.79
C ASP A 196 3.00 5.10 -8.21
N GLN A 197 3.31 4.25 -7.20
CA GLN A 197 2.30 3.47 -6.47
C GLN A 197 1.32 4.38 -5.72
N ALA A 198 1.83 5.27 -4.87
CA ALA A 198 1.01 6.22 -4.10
C ALA A 198 0.19 7.13 -5.02
N TYR A 199 0.79 7.58 -6.13
CA TYR A 199 0.09 8.40 -7.14
C TYR A 199 -1.07 7.65 -7.81
N MET A 200 -0.88 6.39 -8.20
CA MET A 200 -1.93 5.54 -8.77
C MET A 200 -3.08 5.36 -7.78
N GLU A 201 -2.78 5.02 -6.54
CA GLU A 201 -3.78 4.85 -5.48
C GLU A 201 -4.57 6.13 -5.20
N SER A 202 -3.87 7.27 -5.12
CA SER A 202 -4.49 8.59 -4.93
C SER A 202 -5.42 8.93 -6.11
N THR A 203 -5.01 8.60 -7.33
CA THR A 203 -5.82 8.80 -8.54
C THR A 203 -7.13 8.02 -8.48
N ILE A 204 -7.08 6.75 -8.06
CA ILE A 204 -8.27 5.89 -7.92
C ILE A 204 -9.16 6.40 -6.77
N ARG A 205 -8.59 6.75 -5.60
CA ARG A 205 -9.35 7.31 -4.47
C ARG A 205 -10.08 8.60 -4.86
N ASN A 206 -9.39 9.52 -5.50
CA ASN A 206 -9.97 10.82 -5.91
C ASN A 206 -11.08 10.66 -6.95
N ALA A 207 -11.06 9.59 -7.72
CA ALA A 207 -12.11 9.25 -8.69
C ALA A 207 -13.32 8.55 -8.03
N GLY A 208 -13.23 8.13 -6.76
CA GLY A 208 -14.27 7.36 -6.08
C GLY A 208 -14.25 5.86 -6.40
N GLY A 209 -13.12 5.36 -6.90
CA GLY A 209 -12.93 3.98 -7.34
C GLY A 209 -12.59 3.87 -8.84
N CYS A 210 -12.48 2.66 -9.34
CA CYS A 210 -12.26 2.38 -10.77
C CYS A 210 -12.90 1.04 -11.16
N THR A 211 -12.94 0.74 -12.47
CA THR A 211 -13.41 -0.54 -13.01
C THR A 211 -12.34 -1.22 -13.85
N ASP A 212 -12.53 -2.51 -14.11
CA ASP A 212 -11.63 -3.34 -14.94
C ASP A 212 -10.15 -3.23 -14.49
N PHE A 213 -9.92 -3.29 -13.19
CA PHE A 213 -8.59 -3.23 -12.59
C PHE A 213 -7.82 -4.52 -12.84
N VAL A 214 -6.62 -4.38 -13.38
CA VAL A 214 -5.67 -5.46 -13.61
C VAL A 214 -4.28 -4.99 -13.21
N ALA A 215 -3.62 -5.71 -12.31
CA ALA A 215 -2.19 -5.57 -12.02
C ALA A 215 -1.46 -6.80 -12.56
N ILE A 216 -0.37 -6.58 -13.30
CA ILE A 216 0.58 -7.61 -13.73
C ILE A 216 1.90 -7.33 -13.02
N ILE A 217 2.45 -8.36 -12.39
CA ILE A 217 3.62 -8.26 -11.53
C ILE A 217 4.73 -9.15 -12.10
N THR A 218 5.88 -8.56 -12.38
CA THR A 218 7.02 -9.24 -12.99
C THR A 218 8.18 -9.36 -12.00
N TYR A 219 8.88 -10.48 -12.05
CA TYR A 219 10.01 -10.80 -11.18
C TYR A 219 11.31 -10.98 -11.99
N PRO A 220 12.47 -10.65 -11.45
CA PRO A 220 13.75 -10.79 -12.16
C PRO A 220 14.16 -12.25 -12.34
N ASN A 221 13.64 -13.16 -11.51
CA ASN A 221 13.89 -14.60 -11.57
C ASN A 221 12.83 -15.36 -10.76
N THR A 222 12.91 -16.69 -10.75
CA THR A 222 11.90 -17.59 -10.13
C THR A 222 12.14 -17.87 -8.63
N SER A 223 13.24 -17.35 -8.04
CA SER A 223 13.61 -17.63 -6.65
C SER A 223 13.30 -16.50 -5.68
N THR A 224 13.10 -15.27 -6.16
CA THR A 224 12.77 -14.12 -5.32
C THR A 224 11.27 -13.91 -5.22
N GLN A 225 10.83 -13.34 -4.08
CA GLN A 225 9.47 -12.83 -3.91
C GLN A 225 9.39 -11.31 -4.07
N THR A 226 10.53 -10.64 -4.38
CA THR A 226 10.61 -9.21 -4.65
C THR A 226 10.38 -8.97 -6.14
N PRO A 227 9.30 -8.27 -6.53
CA PRO A 227 9.06 -7.91 -7.93
C PRO A 227 10.12 -6.98 -8.49
N SER A 228 10.31 -6.99 -9.80
CA SER A 228 11.10 -6.00 -10.51
C SER A 228 10.26 -4.92 -11.18
N HIS A 229 8.99 -5.23 -11.48
CA HIS A 229 8.15 -4.33 -12.27
C HIS A 229 6.66 -4.58 -12.01
N TYR A 230 5.87 -3.50 -12.11
CA TYR A 230 4.40 -3.51 -12.02
C TYR A 230 3.80 -2.82 -13.24
N GLU A 231 2.74 -3.43 -13.79
CA GLU A 231 1.86 -2.82 -14.79
C GLU A 231 0.43 -2.83 -14.28
N TYR A 232 -0.18 -1.65 -14.15
CA TYR A 232 -1.58 -1.48 -13.78
C TYR A 232 -2.38 -1.00 -14.99
N THR A 233 -3.55 -1.58 -15.19
CA THR A 233 -4.54 -1.11 -16.16
C THR A 233 -5.89 -1.05 -15.46
N TYR A 234 -6.57 0.09 -15.55
CA TYR A 234 -7.89 0.28 -14.94
C TYR A 234 -8.67 1.36 -15.71
N LYS A 235 -9.96 1.51 -15.41
CA LYS A 235 -10.81 2.51 -16.04
C LYS A 235 -11.40 3.49 -15.03
N ILE A 236 -11.26 4.79 -15.29
CA ILE A 236 -11.93 5.86 -14.58
C ILE A 236 -12.85 6.60 -15.57
N ASN A 237 -14.13 6.70 -15.25
CA ASN A 237 -15.13 7.32 -16.09
C ASN A 237 -15.12 6.79 -17.54
N GLY A 238 -14.87 5.49 -17.71
CA GLY A 238 -14.80 4.80 -18.99
C GLY A 238 -13.49 4.97 -19.77
N ASN A 239 -12.57 5.81 -19.29
CA ASN A 239 -11.25 5.99 -19.90
C ASN A 239 -10.24 4.99 -19.31
N THR A 240 -9.53 4.27 -20.17
CA THR A 240 -8.46 3.36 -19.74
C THR A 240 -7.22 4.15 -19.35
N ILE A 241 -6.72 3.86 -18.14
CA ILE A 241 -5.47 4.38 -17.60
C ILE A 241 -4.49 3.22 -17.51
N LYS A 242 -3.22 3.49 -17.77
CA LYS A 242 -2.12 2.55 -17.60
C LYS A 242 -1.01 3.22 -16.82
N ASP A 243 -0.63 2.57 -15.72
CA ASP A 243 0.55 2.92 -14.94
C ASP A 243 1.55 1.77 -15.03
N SER A 244 2.82 2.09 -15.24
CA SER A 244 3.87 1.09 -15.44
C SER A 244 5.16 1.61 -14.82
N PHE A 245 5.72 0.88 -13.86
CA PHE A 245 6.91 1.32 -13.14
C PHE A 245 7.73 0.16 -12.59
N ASP A 246 9.04 0.39 -12.51
CA ASP A 246 9.98 -0.55 -11.90
C ASP A 246 9.96 -0.41 -10.37
N ASN A 247 10.27 -1.50 -9.68
CA ASN A 247 10.37 -1.54 -8.22
C ASN A 247 11.74 -1.01 -7.77
N VAL A 248 11.96 0.28 -7.96
CA VAL A 248 13.22 0.97 -7.69
C VAL A 248 12.95 2.33 -7.04
N ASN A 249 13.96 2.85 -6.33
CA ASN A 249 13.87 4.18 -5.73
C ASN A 249 13.81 5.25 -6.83
N PRO A 250 12.73 6.03 -6.95
CA PRO A 250 12.59 7.06 -7.97
C PRO A 250 13.66 8.16 -7.86
N ASP A 251 14.09 8.51 -6.65
CA ASP A 251 15.13 9.50 -6.43
C ASP A 251 16.49 9.06 -7.00
N GLU A 252 16.80 7.76 -6.89
CA GLU A 252 18.04 7.21 -7.45
C GLU A 252 18.00 7.19 -8.98
N VAL A 253 16.85 6.86 -9.58
CA VAL A 253 16.69 6.84 -11.04
C VAL A 253 16.75 8.25 -11.63
N ASN A 254 16.20 9.23 -10.92
CA ASN A 254 16.14 10.62 -11.38
C ASN A 254 17.45 11.41 -11.16
N LYS A 255 18.41 10.87 -10.41
CA LYS A 255 19.73 11.51 -10.27
C LYS A 255 20.33 11.74 -11.64
N PRO A 256 20.93 12.93 -11.90
CA PRO A 256 21.71 13.14 -13.13
C PRO A 256 22.76 12.05 -13.22
N ILE A 257 22.92 11.42 -14.38
CA ILE A 257 24.03 10.54 -14.65
C ILE A 257 25.27 11.43 -14.55
N ILE A 258 25.94 11.40 -13.41
CA ILE A 258 27.26 11.99 -13.24
C ILE A 258 28.16 11.02 -14.01
N GLU A 259 28.46 11.35 -15.28
CA GLU A 259 29.45 10.63 -16.07
C GLU A 259 30.72 10.51 -15.22
N SER A 260 31.06 9.27 -14.88
CA SER A 260 32.37 8.95 -14.31
C SER A 260 33.43 9.66 -15.15
N GLN A 261 34.21 10.52 -14.52
CA GLN A 261 35.31 11.23 -15.12
C GLN A 261 36.31 10.21 -15.72
N VAL A 262 36.14 9.92 -16.99
CA VAL A 262 37.19 9.41 -17.86
C VAL A 262 37.57 10.57 -18.75
N ALA A 263 38.89 10.84 -18.80
CA ALA A 263 39.58 11.97 -19.43
C ALA A 263 38.99 12.41 -20.80
N PRO A 264 39.19 13.69 -21.18
CA PRO A 264 38.39 14.41 -22.14
C PRO A 264 38.58 13.92 -23.57
N THR A 265 37.51 13.37 -24.15
CA THR A 265 37.31 13.39 -25.59
C THR A 265 35.91 13.96 -25.82
N GLU A 266 35.88 14.98 -26.62
CA GLU A 266 34.82 15.91 -26.93
C GLU A 266 33.37 15.33 -26.91
N THR A 267 32.54 15.79 -25.97
CA THR A 267 31.30 16.57 -26.10
C THR A 267 30.04 15.88 -26.54
N SER A 268 29.16 15.67 -25.59
CA SER A 268 27.81 16.21 -25.65
C SER A 268 27.33 16.37 -24.22
N THR A 269 27.53 17.53 -23.62
CA THR A 269 26.81 17.98 -22.44
C THR A 269 25.35 18.14 -22.85
N THR A 270 24.54 17.11 -22.66
CA THR A 270 23.10 17.26 -22.71
C THR A 270 22.69 17.97 -21.43
N THR A 271 22.82 19.28 -21.42
CA THR A 271 22.20 20.12 -20.41
C THR A 271 20.71 19.74 -20.38
N PRO A 272 20.11 19.46 -19.22
CA PRO A 272 18.68 19.17 -19.13
C PRO A 272 17.90 20.25 -19.88
N ASN A 273 17.13 19.85 -20.89
CA ASN A 273 16.44 20.78 -21.77
C ASN A 273 14.92 20.63 -21.54
N LEU A 274 14.30 21.70 -21.02
CA LEU A 274 12.86 21.73 -20.81
C LEU A 274 12.07 21.31 -22.08
N ALA A 275 12.51 21.75 -23.25
CA ALA A 275 11.85 21.41 -24.52
C ALA A 275 11.84 19.91 -24.86
N SER A 276 12.66 19.10 -24.22
CA SER A 276 12.63 17.62 -24.41
C SER A 276 11.55 16.96 -23.55
N VAL A 277 11.00 17.67 -22.55
CA VAL A 277 10.00 17.16 -21.61
C VAL A 277 8.66 17.89 -21.78
N ASP A 278 8.68 19.22 -21.89
CA ASP A 278 7.50 20.05 -22.16
C ASP A 278 7.04 19.87 -23.61
N THR A 279 6.21 18.86 -23.85
CA THR A 279 5.79 18.45 -25.20
C THR A 279 4.80 19.40 -25.84
N ASN A 280 4.08 20.20 -25.04
CA ASN A 280 3.10 21.16 -25.51
C ASN A 280 3.65 22.60 -25.59
N GLY A 281 4.88 22.84 -25.13
CA GLY A 281 5.59 24.12 -25.24
C GLY A 281 5.01 25.23 -24.36
N ASN A 282 4.30 24.91 -23.27
CA ASN A 282 3.63 25.89 -22.42
C ASN A 282 4.53 26.42 -21.28
N GLY A 283 5.77 25.96 -21.17
CA GLY A 283 6.74 26.32 -20.15
C GLY A 283 6.51 25.65 -18.80
N LYS A 284 5.60 24.67 -18.73
CA LYS A 284 5.33 23.83 -17.57
C LYS A 284 5.38 22.35 -17.96
N VAL A 285 5.64 21.50 -16.99
CA VAL A 285 5.70 20.05 -17.18
C VAL A 285 4.64 19.40 -16.31
N THR A 286 3.79 18.63 -16.92
CA THR A 286 2.83 17.77 -16.22
C THR A 286 3.50 16.45 -15.78
N ILE A 287 2.90 15.77 -14.81
CA ILE A 287 3.34 14.43 -14.40
C ILE A 287 3.37 13.47 -15.60
N ALA A 288 2.36 13.56 -16.50
CA ALA A 288 2.30 12.73 -17.70
C ALA A 288 3.46 12.98 -18.67
N GLU A 289 3.85 14.24 -18.87
CA GLU A 289 5.00 14.61 -19.71
C GLU A 289 6.32 14.14 -19.10
N ALA A 290 6.49 14.31 -17.78
CA ALA A 290 7.67 13.83 -17.07
C ALA A 290 7.79 12.30 -17.16
N LYS A 291 6.70 11.55 -16.92
CA LYS A 291 6.67 10.07 -17.05
C LYS A 291 6.95 9.65 -18.51
N ALA A 292 6.40 10.32 -19.50
CA ALA A 292 6.66 10.04 -20.92
C ALA A 292 8.12 10.29 -21.31
N ALA A 293 8.80 11.23 -20.66
CA ALA A 293 10.22 11.50 -20.81
C ALA A 293 11.13 10.56 -20.01
N GLY A 294 10.55 9.60 -19.27
CA GLY A 294 11.30 8.57 -18.53
C GLY A 294 11.57 8.88 -17.06
N TYR A 295 11.09 10.02 -16.55
CA TYR A 295 11.23 10.35 -15.14
C TYR A 295 10.26 9.55 -14.29
N LYS A 296 10.70 9.16 -13.08
CA LYS A 296 9.90 8.45 -12.08
C LYS A 296 9.37 9.43 -11.04
N MET A 297 8.18 9.20 -10.54
CA MET A 297 7.58 10.02 -9.48
C MET A 297 7.98 9.50 -8.09
N PRO A 298 8.07 10.38 -7.08
CA PRO A 298 7.91 11.84 -7.15
C PRO A 298 9.12 12.55 -7.74
N ILE A 299 8.92 13.77 -8.24
CA ILE A 299 10.01 14.72 -8.54
C ILE A 299 10.18 15.61 -7.33
N THR A 300 11.37 15.57 -6.72
CA THR A 300 11.69 16.32 -5.50
C THR A 300 12.21 17.74 -5.80
N ARG A 301 12.17 18.62 -4.79
CA ARG A 301 12.49 20.07 -4.92
C ARG A 301 13.89 20.35 -5.46
N ASP A 302 14.86 19.49 -5.21
CA ASP A 302 16.24 19.59 -5.68
C ASP A 302 16.44 19.09 -7.11
N HIS A 303 15.46 18.43 -7.69
CA HIS A 303 15.50 18.00 -9.10
C HIS A 303 15.24 19.20 -10.04
N TRP A 304 15.99 19.32 -11.13
CA TRP A 304 15.92 20.44 -12.06
C TRP A 304 14.51 20.64 -12.68
N LEU A 305 13.73 19.56 -12.82
CA LEU A 305 12.41 19.56 -13.41
C LEU A 305 11.35 20.14 -12.48
N TYR A 306 11.54 20.07 -11.15
CA TYR A 306 10.58 20.50 -10.15
C TYR A 306 10.07 21.94 -10.36
N GLN A 307 10.96 22.87 -10.70
CA GLN A 307 10.60 24.28 -10.92
C GLN A 307 9.60 24.52 -12.06
N TYR A 308 9.38 23.51 -12.92
CA TYR A 308 8.44 23.56 -14.03
C TYR A 308 7.17 22.78 -13.74
N MET A 309 7.06 22.12 -12.59
CA MET A 309 5.92 21.29 -12.20
C MET A 309 5.07 21.99 -11.13
N ASP A 310 3.86 21.49 -10.91
CA ASP A 310 2.89 22.05 -9.97
C ASP A 310 2.91 21.23 -8.66
N ASP A 311 3.58 21.76 -7.64
CA ASP A 311 3.56 21.25 -6.28
C ASP A 311 2.37 21.88 -5.55
N ARG A 312 1.25 21.16 -5.47
CA ARG A 312 -0.04 21.72 -5.04
C ARG A 312 -0.14 21.95 -3.53
N ASP A 313 0.47 21.09 -2.74
CA ASP A 313 0.44 21.16 -1.27
C ASP A 313 1.68 21.82 -0.68
N GLY A 314 2.73 22.05 -1.51
CA GLY A 314 3.92 22.79 -1.15
C GLY A 314 4.91 22.02 -0.30
N ASP A 315 4.81 20.67 -0.25
CA ASP A 315 5.66 19.83 0.57
C ASP A 315 7.06 19.59 -0.04
N GLY A 316 7.25 19.92 -1.31
CA GLY A 316 8.52 19.81 -2.04
C GLY A 316 8.63 18.58 -2.91
N LYS A 317 7.51 17.94 -3.21
CA LYS A 317 7.42 16.79 -4.11
C LYS A 317 6.28 16.99 -5.10
N VAL A 318 6.38 16.38 -6.26
CA VAL A 318 5.31 16.38 -7.28
C VAL A 318 5.07 14.95 -7.74
N GLY A 319 3.82 14.51 -7.70
CA GLY A 319 3.41 13.20 -8.18
C GLY A 319 3.43 12.11 -7.09
N GLU A 320 3.05 12.49 -5.88
CA GLU A 320 2.81 11.58 -4.76
C GLU A 320 1.33 11.31 -4.54
#